data_6e8fd865558ff36fdcec6f63bd811532
#
_entry.id   6e8fd865558ff36fdcec6f63bd811532
#
_cell.length_a   1.000
_cell.length_b   1.000
_cell.length_c   1.000
_cell.angle_alpha   90.00
_cell.angle_beta   90.00
_cell.angle_gamma   90.00
#
_symmetry.space_group_name_H-M   'P 1'
#
loop_
_entity.id
_entity.type
_entity.pdbx_description
1 polymer ?
#
loop_
_entity_poly.entity_id
_entity_poly.type
_entity_poly.pdbx_seq_one_letter_code
_entity_poly.pdbx_strand_id
1 'polypeptide(L)'
;MMQTRLAIAVALALGWLAFAQASVQELPNTRPPVPLADHHQHLFSPELAALMTTTAPVAAVKPRTAADLIEQLDAADIKRAVVLSTAYIFEQPSRNVDHAAEKLKRDNDWTSKQVAQFPDRLIGFCGLNPLKDYALEELARCAADPTLRRGLKLHFGNSVVDFHNPEHIAQVRRVFRAANDRRMAIVAHLRASVTAKLPWGREEALIFLNELLPAAPDVVVQVAHLASAGSPQDEGAQQALDVFVDAVARNDPRTRNLYFDATTLGEPPTPASAQRWARAIRRVPTRILFGPEQPSFRGCPSVSPNSGFQGRRRKTLRETADRIRPGRLPSI
;
A
#
# COMPACT_ATOMS: atom_id res chain seq x y z
N MET A 1 46.00 -26.26 -52.04
CA MET A 1 44.72 -25.52 -51.75
C MET A 1 43.95 -26.02 -50.53
N MET A 2 44.31 -27.10 -49.86
CA MET A 2 43.56 -27.63 -48.70
C MET A 2 44.05 -27.10 -47.34
N GLN A 3 45.31 -26.66 -47.23
CA GLN A 3 45.89 -26.14 -45.98
C GLN A 3 45.47 -24.69 -45.66
N THR A 4 45.13 -23.88 -46.68
CA THR A 4 44.70 -22.48 -46.47
C THR A 4 43.28 -22.37 -45.97
N ARG A 5 42.41 -23.36 -46.22
CA ARG A 5 41.01 -23.34 -45.72
C ARG A 5 40.83 -23.73 -44.23
N LEU A 6 41.82 -24.53 -43.73
CA LEU A 6 41.77 -24.93 -42.30
C LEU A 6 42.23 -23.80 -41.36
N ALA A 7 43.16 -22.95 -41.80
CA ALA A 7 43.63 -21.82 -40.99
C ALA A 7 42.60 -20.73 -40.83
N ILE A 8 41.74 -20.48 -41.82
CA ILE A 8 40.66 -19.48 -41.75
C ILE A 8 39.52 -19.96 -40.85
N ALA A 9 39.20 -21.27 -40.84
CA ALA A 9 38.15 -21.83 -39.98
C ALA A 9 38.54 -21.80 -38.48
N VAL A 10 39.82 -22.01 -38.16
CA VAL A 10 40.31 -21.95 -36.76
C VAL A 10 40.37 -20.49 -36.26
N ALA A 11 40.72 -19.53 -37.11
CA ALA A 11 40.75 -18.11 -36.73
C ALA A 11 39.33 -17.55 -36.47
N LEU A 12 38.31 -18.00 -37.20
CA LEU A 12 36.93 -17.62 -36.99
C LEU A 12 36.34 -18.28 -35.72
N ALA A 13 36.71 -19.52 -35.41
CA ALA A 13 36.25 -20.19 -34.18
C ALA A 13 36.84 -19.56 -32.91
N LEU A 14 38.09 -19.12 -32.95
CA LEU A 14 38.72 -18.41 -31.82
C LEU A 14 38.20 -16.99 -31.63
N GLY A 15 37.80 -16.32 -32.72
CA GLY A 15 37.14 -15.00 -32.63
C GLY A 15 35.75 -15.05 -31.97
N TRP A 16 35.01 -16.13 -32.12
CA TRP A 16 33.69 -16.30 -31.48
C TRP A 16 33.78 -16.66 -29.99
N LEU A 17 34.86 -17.34 -29.57
CA LEU A 17 35.11 -17.63 -28.15
C LEU A 17 35.55 -16.39 -27.36
N ALA A 18 36.15 -15.41 -27.99
CA ALA A 18 36.55 -14.15 -27.35
C ALA A 18 35.37 -13.17 -27.16
N PHE A 19 34.30 -13.28 -27.94
CA PHE A 19 33.09 -12.46 -27.76
C PHE A 19 32.10 -12.99 -26.70
N ALA A 20 32.26 -14.22 -26.24
CA ALA A 20 31.41 -14.84 -25.22
C ALA A 20 31.85 -14.52 -23.77
N GLN A 21 32.94 -13.83 -23.58
CA GLN A 21 33.39 -13.29 -22.29
C GLN A 21 33.13 -11.79 -22.19
N ALA A 22 31.95 -11.34 -22.63
CA ALA A 22 31.43 -10.08 -22.15
C ALA A 22 31.26 -10.24 -20.64
N SER A 23 32.19 -9.69 -19.89
CA SER A 23 32.19 -9.62 -18.43
C SER A 23 30.77 -9.24 -17.95
N VAL A 24 30.14 -10.18 -17.30
CA VAL A 24 29.07 -9.86 -16.38
C VAL A 24 29.74 -8.95 -15.34
N GLN A 25 29.64 -7.65 -15.56
CA GLN A 25 30.04 -6.67 -14.56
C GLN A 25 29.14 -6.98 -13.35
N GLU A 26 29.72 -7.65 -12.33
CA GLU A 26 29.06 -7.75 -11.03
C GLU A 26 28.71 -6.33 -10.62
N LEU A 27 27.42 -6.03 -10.67
CA LEU A 27 26.92 -4.80 -10.07
C LEU A 27 27.46 -4.76 -8.64
N PRO A 28 28.02 -3.65 -8.18
CA PRO A 28 28.58 -3.54 -6.86
C PRO A 28 27.53 -4.06 -5.87
N ASN A 29 27.92 -4.99 -5.00
CA ASN A 29 27.06 -5.64 -4.00
C ASN A 29 26.69 -4.65 -2.90
N THR A 30 26.13 -3.51 -3.30
CA THR A 30 25.59 -2.50 -2.39
C THR A 30 24.26 -3.00 -1.88
N ARG A 31 24.20 -3.29 -0.61
CA ARG A 31 22.93 -3.59 0.07
C ARG A 31 21.98 -2.43 -0.23
N PRO A 32 20.75 -2.70 -0.75
CA PRO A 32 19.80 -1.63 -0.97
C PRO A 32 19.54 -0.89 0.35
N PRO A 33 19.38 0.43 0.31
CA PRO A 33 19.10 1.21 1.53
C PRO A 33 17.85 0.65 2.22
N VAL A 34 17.93 0.45 3.53
CA VAL A 34 16.79 0.03 4.34
C VAL A 34 15.84 1.21 4.42
N PRO A 35 14.53 1.03 4.17
CA PRO A 35 13.54 2.09 4.34
C PRO A 35 13.53 2.59 5.78
N LEU A 36 13.50 3.91 5.97
CA LEU A 36 13.45 4.51 7.31
C LEU A 36 12.11 4.25 8.00
N ALA A 37 11.02 4.24 7.23
CA ALA A 37 9.67 4.07 7.72
C ALA A 37 8.83 3.17 6.79
N ASP A 38 7.90 2.45 7.41
CA ASP A 38 6.85 1.69 6.75
C ASP A 38 5.53 2.48 6.84
N HIS A 39 4.95 2.81 5.72
CA HIS A 39 3.77 3.67 5.64
C HIS A 39 2.44 2.91 5.55
N HIS A 40 2.45 1.56 5.65
CA HIS A 40 1.23 0.77 5.51
C HIS A 40 1.28 -0.53 6.34
N GLN A 41 0.95 -0.43 7.63
CA GLN A 41 0.85 -1.58 8.50
C GLN A 41 -0.53 -1.65 9.17
N HIS A 42 -0.97 -2.86 9.50
CA HIS A 42 -2.21 -3.11 10.22
C HIS A 42 -1.95 -3.93 11.47
N LEU A 43 -2.71 -3.63 12.52
CA LEU A 43 -2.88 -4.49 13.70
C LEU A 43 -4.27 -5.12 13.66
N PHE A 44 -4.47 -6.22 14.37
CA PHE A 44 -5.74 -6.92 14.43
C PHE A 44 -6.09 -7.21 15.88
N SER A 45 -7.16 -6.56 16.37
CA SER A 45 -7.69 -6.88 17.69
C SER A 45 -8.20 -8.33 17.74
N PRO A 46 -8.28 -8.95 18.93
CA PRO A 46 -8.88 -10.28 19.07
C PRO A 46 -10.30 -10.36 18.51
N GLU A 47 -11.12 -9.32 18.72
CA GLU A 47 -12.51 -9.27 18.23
C GLU A 47 -12.54 -9.22 16.69
N LEU A 48 -11.69 -8.39 16.08
CA LEU A 48 -11.58 -8.29 14.63
C LEU A 48 -11.02 -9.57 14.00
N ALA A 49 -9.99 -10.16 14.59
CA ALA A 49 -9.40 -11.41 14.11
C ALA A 49 -10.43 -12.56 14.13
N ALA A 50 -11.25 -12.65 15.17
CA ALA A 50 -12.36 -13.60 15.27
C ALA A 50 -13.40 -13.37 14.16
N LEU A 51 -13.83 -12.12 13.95
CA LEU A 51 -14.76 -11.76 12.87
C LEU A 51 -14.21 -12.15 11.50
N MET A 52 -12.95 -11.84 11.22
CA MET A 52 -12.32 -12.16 9.94
C MET A 52 -12.22 -13.68 9.71
N THR A 53 -11.94 -14.43 10.76
CA THR A 53 -11.88 -15.91 10.71
C THR A 53 -13.24 -16.52 10.39
N THR A 54 -14.32 -16.01 10.96
CA THR A 54 -15.67 -16.57 10.81
C THR A 54 -16.35 -16.18 9.50
N THR A 55 -15.95 -15.06 8.89
CA THR A 55 -16.62 -14.46 7.72
C THR A 55 -15.86 -14.59 6.41
N ALA A 56 -14.66 -15.17 6.44
CA ALA A 56 -13.86 -15.40 5.23
C ALA A 56 -13.50 -16.91 5.12
N PRO A 57 -13.54 -17.50 3.93
CA PRO A 57 -13.18 -18.91 3.71
C PRO A 57 -11.66 -19.10 3.69
N VAL A 58 -10.95 -18.49 4.64
CA VAL A 58 -9.49 -18.49 4.74
C VAL A 58 -9.04 -19.03 6.08
N ALA A 59 -7.76 -19.39 6.17
CA ALA A 59 -7.15 -19.82 7.43
C ALA A 59 -7.40 -18.80 8.55
N ALA A 60 -7.52 -19.31 9.79
CA ALA A 60 -7.78 -18.49 10.96
C ALA A 60 -6.84 -17.27 11.04
N VAL A 61 -7.44 -16.09 11.11
CA VAL A 61 -6.71 -14.83 11.31
C VAL A 61 -6.34 -14.75 12.78
N LYS A 62 -5.05 -14.54 13.05
CA LYS A 62 -4.58 -14.35 14.42
C LYS A 62 -4.59 -12.86 14.79
N PRO A 63 -4.86 -12.52 16.06
CA PRO A 63 -4.59 -11.20 16.57
C PRO A 63 -3.14 -10.79 16.26
N ARG A 64 -2.92 -9.51 15.99
CA ARG A 64 -1.60 -8.94 15.75
C ARG A 64 -1.46 -7.65 16.57
N THR A 65 -0.55 -7.67 17.53
CA THR A 65 -0.31 -6.57 18.46
C THR A 65 0.75 -5.60 17.95
N ALA A 66 0.93 -4.49 18.66
CA ALA A 66 2.04 -3.57 18.39
C ALA A 66 3.40 -4.23 18.66
N ALA A 67 3.50 -5.10 19.68
CA ALA A 67 4.73 -5.83 19.96
C ALA A 67 5.15 -6.74 18.81
N ASP A 68 4.20 -7.49 18.22
CA ASP A 68 4.45 -8.33 17.04
C ASP A 68 4.94 -7.50 15.84
N LEU A 69 4.41 -6.28 15.68
CA LEU A 69 4.85 -5.37 14.63
C LEU A 69 6.27 -4.86 14.90
N ILE A 70 6.59 -4.48 16.13
CA ILE A 70 7.93 -4.00 16.52
C ILE A 70 8.99 -5.08 16.24
N GLU A 71 8.74 -6.35 16.61
CA GLU A 71 9.66 -7.45 16.28
C GLU A 71 9.94 -7.54 14.77
N GLN A 72 8.91 -7.36 13.93
CA GLN A 72 9.07 -7.39 12.48
C GLN A 72 9.85 -6.19 11.95
N LEU A 73 9.60 -5.00 12.49
CA LEU A 73 10.34 -3.78 12.12
C LEU A 73 11.82 -3.91 12.50
N ASP A 74 12.12 -4.42 13.70
CA ASP A 74 13.49 -4.62 14.17
C ASP A 74 14.23 -5.66 13.34
N ALA A 75 13.57 -6.78 13.00
CA ALA A 75 14.13 -7.78 12.10
C ALA A 75 14.43 -7.24 10.68
N ALA A 76 13.72 -6.19 10.25
CA ALA A 76 13.89 -5.52 8.96
C ALA A 76 14.78 -4.26 9.04
N ASP A 77 15.26 -3.86 10.24
CA ASP A 77 15.95 -2.60 10.52
C ASP A 77 15.15 -1.35 10.16
N ILE A 78 13.81 -1.43 10.19
CA ILE A 78 12.90 -0.31 9.94
C ILE A 78 12.64 0.43 11.26
N LYS A 79 12.80 1.76 11.25
CA LYS A 79 12.76 2.56 12.49
C LYS A 79 11.35 2.91 12.92
N ARG A 80 10.42 3.11 11.99
CA ARG A 80 9.06 3.58 12.29
C ARG A 80 8.02 2.92 11.39
N ALA A 81 6.78 2.90 11.85
CA ALA A 81 5.67 2.50 10.99
C ALA A 81 4.41 3.34 11.23
N VAL A 82 3.62 3.49 10.17
CA VAL A 82 2.24 4.00 10.23
C VAL A 82 1.31 2.81 10.38
N VAL A 83 0.55 2.79 11.46
CA VAL A 83 -0.45 1.77 11.79
C VAL A 83 -1.82 2.29 11.37
N LEU A 84 -2.39 1.67 10.37
CA LEU A 84 -3.69 2.00 9.81
C LEU A 84 -4.76 1.12 10.47
N SER A 85 -5.64 1.70 11.28
CA SER A 85 -6.74 0.96 11.90
C SER A 85 -7.61 0.28 10.85
N THR A 86 -8.00 -0.95 11.13
CA THR A 86 -8.88 -1.78 10.29
C THR A 86 -10.33 -1.80 10.78
N ALA A 87 -10.68 -0.90 11.68
CA ALA A 87 -12.00 -0.82 12.32
C ALA A 87 -13.17 -0.76 11.31
N TYR A 88 -12.96 -0.17 10.12
CA TYR A 88 -13.95 -0.14 9.04
C TYR A 88 -14.43 -1.53 8.59
N ILE A 89 -13.71 -2.61 8.93
CA ILE A 89 -14.10 -3.99 8.58
C ILE A 89 -15.40 -4.40 9.30
N PHE A 90 -15.63 -3.89 10.51
CA PHE A 90 -16.90 -4.14 11.23
C PHE A 90 -18.10 -3.56 10.48
N GLU A 91 -17.91 -2.58 9.62
CA GLU A 91 -18.96 -1.91 8.87
C GLU A 91 -19.08 -2.36 7.41
N GLN A 92 -18.36 -3.39 7.02
CA GLN A 92 -18.48 -3.98 5.69
C GLN A 92 -19.88 -4.62 5.55
N PRO A 93 -20.73 -4.14 4.61
CA PRO A 93 -22.13 -4.58 4.54
C PRO A 93 -22.32 -6.09 4.42
N SER A 94 -21.44 -6.77 3.69
CA SER A 94 -21.51 -8.24 3.50
C SER A 94 -21.24 -9.07 4.76
N ARG A 95 -20.77 -8.44 5.86
CA ARG A 95 -20.48 -9.13 7.12
C ARG A 95 -21.64 -9.12 8.10
N ASN A 96 -22.59 -8.23 7.89
CA ASN A 96 -23.81 -8.10 8.72
C ASN A 96 -23.51 -8.13 10.23
N VAL A 97 -22.66 -7.21 10.66
CA VAL A 97 -22.17 -7.15 12.05
C VAL A 97 -23.11 -6.36 12.93
N ASP A 98 -23.63 -6.99 13.99
CA ASP A 98 -24.43 -6.33 15.00
C ASP A 98 -23.58 -5.28 15.76
N HIS A 99 -24.17 -4.14 16.10
CA HIS A 99 -23.48 -3.05 16.83
C HIS A 99 -22.16 -2.62 16.16
N ALA A 100 -22.16 -2.55 14.82
CA ALA A 100 -20.96 -2.27 14.04
C ALA A 100 -20.27 -0.94 14.43
N ALA A 101 -21.06 0.10 14.72
CA ALA A 101 -20.54 1.41 15.11
C ALA A 101 -19.76 1.37 16.44
N GLU A 102 -20.31 0.66 17.45
CA GLU A 102 -19.63 0.50 18.74
C GLU A 102 -18.38 -0.37 18.61
N LYS A 103 -18.43 -1.40 17.78
CA LYS A 103 -17.27 -2.25 17.52
C LYS A 103 -16.17 -1.49 16.81
N LEU A 104 -16.51 -0.68 15.82
CA LEU A 104 -15.58 0.22 15.14
C LEU A 104 -14.90 1.17 16.14
N LYS A 105 -15.67 1.84 17.01
CA LYS A 105 -15.12 2.76 18.04
C LYS A 105 -14.17 2.02 18.97
N ARG A 106 -14.56 0.82 19.46
CA ARG A 106 -13.69 -0.01 20.32
C ARG A 106 -12.42 -0.46 19.64
N ASP A 107 -12.46 -0.79 18.36
CA ASP A 107 -11.28 -1.23 17.60
C ASP A 107 -10.31 -0.06 17.32
N ASN A 108 -10.82 1.14 17.05
CA ASN A 108 -10.00 2.35 17.01
C ASN A 108 -9.34 2.62 18.37
N ASP A 109 -10.09 2.50 19.49
CA ASP A 109 -9.54 2.66 20.85
C ASP A 109 -8.50 1.59 21.18
N TRP A 110 -8.70 0.36 20.74
CA TRP A 110 -7.72 -0.71 20.88
C TRP A 110 -6.44 -0.38 20.09
N THR A 111 -6.58 0.06 18.83
CA THR A 111 -5.46 0.49 17.99
C THR A 111 -4.68 1.63 18.64
N SER A 112 -5.39 2.65 19.17
CA SER A 112 -4.77 3.75 19.91
C SER A 112 -3.94 3.26 21.08
N LYS A 113 -4.50 2.36 21.93
CA LYS A 113 -3.79 1.76 23.07
C LYS A 113 -2.57 0.95 22.66
N GLN A 114 -2.63 0.22 21.53
CA GLN A 114 -1.49 -0.54 21.01
C GLN A 114 -0.37 0.40 20.57
N VAL A 115 -0.68 1.40 19.76
CA VAL A 115 0.31 2.36 19.24
C VAL A 115 0.93 3.20 20.37
N ALA A 116 0.16 3.57 21.38
CA ALA A 116 0.63 4.33 22.54
C ALA A 116 1.73 3.64 23.33
N GLN A 117 1.91 2.32 23.19
CA GLN A 117 2.99 1.58 23.85
C GLN A 117 4.38 1.87 23.23
N PHE A 118 4.40 2.35 21.96
CA PHE A 118 5.64 2.58 21.22
C PHE A 118 5.61 3.96 20.50
N PRO A 119 5.51 5.07 21.25
CA PRO A 119 5.22 6.40 20.68
C PRO A 119 6.33 6.92 19.74
N ASP A 120 7.58 6.48 19.94
CA ASP A 120 8.72 6.85 19.09
C ASP A 120 8.84 5.99 17.81
N ARG A 121 8.11 4.89 17.76
CA ARG A 121 8.19 3.87 16.72
C ARG A 121 6.93 3.81 15.85
N LEU A 122 5.74 4.06 16.41
CA LEU A 122 4.45 3.86 15.75
C LEU A 122 3.65 5.16 15.69
N ILE A 123 2.97 5.37 14.56
CA ILE A 123 2.02 6.46 14.34
C ILE A 123 0.67 5.84 13.97
N GLY A 124 -0.36 6.08 14.76
CA GLY A 124 -1.69 5.52 14.53
C GLY A 124 -2.55 6.39 13.61
N PHE A 125 -3.27 5.77 12.71
CA PHE A 125 -4.32 6.38 11.89
C PHE A 125 -5.67 5.74 12.22
N CYS A 126 -6.70 6.58 12.35
CA CYS A 126 -8.07 6.17 12.59
C CYS A 126 -8.67 5.46 11.37
N GLY A 127 -9.48 4.43 11.56
CA GLY A 127 -10.20 3.73 10.50
C GLY A 127 -11.71 3.96 10.61
N LEU A 128 -12.37 4.33 9.50
CA LEU A 128 -13.83 4.49 9.48
C LEU A 128 -14.43 4.21 8.09
N ASN A 129 -15.73 3.99 8.05
CA ASN A 129 -16.50 3.95 6.81
C ASN A 129 -17.04 5.35 6.49
N PRO A 130 -16.62 5.98 5.39
CA PRO A 130 -16.99 7.35 5.08
C PRO A 130 -18.49 7.55 4.75
N LEU A 131 -19.22 6.46 4.47
CA LEU A 131 -20.63 6.52 4.09
C LEU A 131 -21.61 6.46 5.29
N LYS A 132 -21.09 6.30 6.50
CA LYS A 132 -21.95 6.25 7.71
C LYS A 132 -22.30 7.64 8.20
N ASP A 133 -23.51 7.80 8.73
CA ASP A 133 -24.00 9.08 9.23
C ASP A 133 -23.12 9.66 10.34
N TYR A 134 -22.54 8.81 11.18
CA TYR A 134 -21.64 9.18 12.26
C TYR A 134 -20.15 9.26 11.84
N ALA A 135 -19.83 9.16 10.55
CA ALA A 135 -18.45 9.20 10.08
C ALA A 135 -17.70 10.47 10.50
N LEU A 136 -18.37 11.62 10.45
CA LEU A 136 -17.79 12.91 10.87
C LEU A 136 -17.61 13.02 12.38
N GLU A 137 -18.51 12.42 13.17
CA GLU A 137 -18.42 12.34 14.63
C GLU A 137 -17.21 11.48 15.03
N GLU A 138 -17.07 10.29 14.43
CA GLU A 138 -15.94 9.41 14.70
C GLU A 138 -14.60 10.03 14.27
N LEU A 139 -14.58 10.71 13.11
CA LEU A 139 -13.40 11.45 12.68
C LEU A 139 -13.01 12.52 13.71
N ALA A 140 -13.98 13.26 14.24
CA ALA A 140 -13.72 14.28 15.25
C ALA A 140 -13.21 13.66 16.57
N ARG A 141 -13.75 12.50 16.97
CA ARG A 141 -13.29 11.74 18.13
C ARG A 141 -11.83 11.29 17.96
N CYS A 142 -11.49 10.73 16.79
CA CYS A 142 -10.12 10.33 16.47
C CYS A 142 -9.16 11.54 16.40
N ALA A 143 -9.61 12.68 15.89
CA ALA A 143 -8.80 13.89 15.86
C ALA A 143 -8.48 14.45 17.26
N ALA A 144 -9.29 14.13 18.26
CA ALA A 144 -9.03 14.45 19.66
C ALA A 144 -8.14 13.40 20.36
N ASP A 145 -8.00 12.20 19.81
CA ASP A 145 -7.14 11.15 20.36
C ASP A 145 -5.66 11.47 20.08
N PRO A 146 -4.79 11.54 21.10
CA PRO A 146 -3.39 11.93 20.92
C PRO A 146 -2.59 10.98 20.01
N THR A 147 -3.03 9.73 19.86
CA THR A 147 -2.37 8.68 19.10
C THR A 147 -2.87 8.60 17.66
N LEU A 148 -4.20 8.74 17.44
CA LEU A 148 -4.84 8.56 16.13
C LEU A 148 -4.97 9.86 15.31
N ARG A 149 -4.81 11.02 15.94
CA ARG A 149 -5.05 12.34 15.33
C ARG A 149 -4.20 12.67 14.10
N ARG A 150 -3.21 11.84 13.76
CA ARG A 150 -2.29 12.10 12.64
C ARG A 150 -2.87 11.74 11.29
N GLY A 151 -3.85 10.85 11.24
CA GLY A 151 -4.41 10.46 9.95
C GLY A 151 -5.62 9.56 10.01
N LEU A 152 -6.14 9.33 8.82
CA LEU A 152 -7.36 8.59 8.56
C LEU A 152 -7.10 7.49 7.53
N LYS A 153 -7.53 6.26 7.82
CA LYS A 153 -7.60 5.15 6.86
C LYS A 153 -9.02 5.00 6.35
N LEU A 154 -9.16 5.04 5.05
CA LEU A 154 -10.40 4.75 4.33
C LEU A 154 -10.21 3.53 3.43
N HIS A 155 -11.23 2.68 3.35
CA HIS A 155 -11.23 1.52 2.48
C HIS A 155 -12.50 1.48 1.64
N PHE A 156 -12.45 2.06 0.44
CA PHE A 156 -13.63 2.23 -0.41
C PHE A 156 -14.26 0.90 -0.81
N GLY A 157 -13.44 -0.14 -1.05
CA GLY A 157 -13.95 -1.48 -1.34
C GLY A 157 -14.78 -2.09 -0.20
N ASN A 158 -14.34 -1.96 1.05
CA ASN A 158 -15.09 -2.47 2.21
C ASN A 158 -16.31 -1.60 2.53
N SER A 159 -16.21 -0.30 2.28
CA SER A 159 -17.32 0.65 2.47
C SER A 159 -18.32 0.65 1.31
N VAL A 160 -18.02 -0.07 0.23
CA VAL A 160 -18.83 -0.13 -0.99
C VAL A 160 -19.08 1.28 -1.57
N VAL A 161 -18.02 2.10 -1.61
CA VAL A 161 -18.11 3.43 -2.24
C VAL A 161 -18.26 3.26 -3.75
N ASP A 162 -19.38 3.74 -4.27
CA ASP A 162 -19.64 3.82 -5.70
C ASP A 162 -19.28 5.23 -6.20
N PHE A 163 -18.30 5.32 -7.08
CA PHE A 163 -17.84 6.59 -7.66
C PHE A 163 -18.87 7.23 -8.57
N HIS A 164 -19.84 6.47 -9.09
CA HIS A 164 -20.92 6.98 -9.92
C HIS A 164 -22.17 7.37 -9.12
N ASN A 165 -22.17 7.14 -7.80
CA ASN A 165 -23.22 7.62 -6.92
C ASN A 165 -22.86 9.03 -6.37
N PRO A 166 -23.58 10.08 -6.77
CA PRO A 166 -23.26 11.45 -6.35
C PRO A 166 -23.40 11.67 -4.82
N GLU A 167 -24.26 10.90 -4.15
CA GLU A 167 -24.43 10.99 -2.70
C GLU A 167 -23.19 10.41 -1.98
N HIS A 168 -22.66 9.27 -2.46
CA HIS A 168 -21.42 8.69 -1.95
C HIS A 168 -20.26 9.66 -2.13
N ILE A 169 -20.12 10.26 -3.31
CA ILE A 169 -19.05 11.23 -3.57
C ILE A 169 -19.20 12.48 -2.69
N ALA A 170 -20.41 12.98 -2.52
CA ALA A 170 -20.67 14.12 -1.64
C ALA A 170 -20.31 13.81 -0.18
N GLN A 171 -20.65 12.61 0.31
CA GLN A 171 -20.33 12.18 1.68
C GLN A 171 -18.81 12.00 1.88
N VAL A 172 -18.14 11.29 0.96
CA VAL A 172 -16.67 11.12 1.01
C VAL A 172 -15.96 12.47 0.95
N ARG A 173 -16.43 13.40 0.11
CA ARG A 173 -15.89 14.77 0.03
C ARG A 173 -16.00 15.51 1.36
N ARG A 174 -17.10 15.35 2.10
CA ARG A 174 -17.24 15.92 3.46
C ARG A 174 -16.19 15.35 4.42
N VAL A 175 -15.95 14.03 4.36
CA VAL A 175 -14.92 13.37 5.19
C VAL A 175 -13.52 13.87 4.83
N PHE A 176 -13.18 14.00 3.53
CA PHE A 176 -11.90 14.54 3.07
C PHE A 176 -11.69 15.97 3.58
N ARG A 177 -12.69 16.83 3.46
CA ARG A 177 -12.63 18.21 3.98
C ARG A 177 -12.44 18.23 5.50
N ALA A 178 -13.19 17.42 6.23
CA ALA A 178 -13.09 17.35 7.68
C ALA A 178 -11.70 16.83 8.14
N ALA A 179 -11.08 15.92 7.41
CA ALA A 179 -9.72 15.48 7.65
C ALA A 179 -8.70 16.59 7.35
N ASN A 180 -8.87 17.31 6.24
CA ASN A 180 -8.03 18.47 5.87
C ASN A 180 -8.06 19.55 6.96
N ASP A 181 -9.24 19.92 7.42
CA ASP A 181 -9.44 20.97 8.44
C ASP A 181 -8.78 20.61 9.79
N ARG A 182 -8.63 19.31 10.05
CA ARG A 182 -7.99 18.76 11.26
C ARG A 182 -6.53 18.36 11.05
N ARG A 183 -5.96 18.62 9.86
CA ARG A 183 -4.60 18.26 9.48
C ARG A 183 -4.30 16.76 9.60
N MET A 184 -5.28 15.93 9.34
CA MET A 184 -5.16 14.48 9.31
C MET A 184 -4.80 14.03 7.90
N ALA A 185 -3.67 13.35 7.73
CA ALA A 185 -3.33 12.70 6.46
C ALA A 185 -4.37 11.62 6.12
N ILE A 186 -4.55 11.33 4.84
CA ILE A 186 -5.54 10.33 4.40
C ILE A 186 -4.81 9.20 3.68
N VAL A 187 -5.01 7.95 4.12
CA VAL A 187 -4.62 6.75 3.36
C VAL A 187 -5.89 6.10 2.82
N ALA A 188 -6.02 6.06 1.51
CA ALA A 188 -7.20 5.55 0.84
C ALA A 188 -6.90 4.30 -0.01
N HIS A 189 -7.57 3.20 0.31
CA HIS A 189 -7.70 2.06 -0.60
C HIS A 189 -8.87 2.34 -1.52
N LEU A 190 -8.57 2.80 -2.74
CA LEU A 190 -9.59 3.33 -3.67
C LEU A 190 -10.31 2.23 -4.45
N ARG A 191 -9.60 1.13 -4.77
CA ARG A 191 -10.15 0.04 -5.55
C ARG A 191 -11.47 -0.42 -4.93
N ALA A 192 -12.56 -0.27 -5.66
CA ALA A 192 -13.87 -0.76 -5.24
C ALA A 192 -13.85 -2.28 -5.07
N SER A 193 -14.75 -2.81 -4.25
CA SER A 193 -14.83 -4.24 -4.01
C SER A 193 -15.10 -5.01 -5.29
N VAL A 194 -14.26 -5.99 -5.59
CA VAL A 194 -14.49 -6.93 -6.69
C VAL A 194 -15.80 -7.71 -6.46
N THR A 195 -16.13 -7.99 -5.21
CA THR A 195 -17.35 -8.71 -4.82
C THR A 195 -18.62 -7.89 -5.10
N ALA A 196 -18.56 -6.57 -4.88
CA ALA A 196 -19.65 -5.66 -5.20
C ALA A 196 -19.75 -5.35 -6.71
N LYS A 197 -18.77 -5.82 -7.50
CA LYS A 197 -18.69 -5.59 -8.97
C LYS A 197 -18.80 -4.11 -9.37
N LEU A 198 -18.34 -3.22 -8.50
CA LEU A 198 -18.29 -1.79 -8.82
C LEU A 198 -17.14 -1.52 -9.79
N PRO A 199 -17.33 -0.61 -10.77
CA PRO A 199 -16.30 -0.27 -11.72
C PRO A 199 -15.09 0.35 -11.03
N TRP A 200 -13.92 0.12 -11.62
CA TRP A 200 -12.68 0.76 -11.22
C TRP A 200 -11.75 0.87 -12.42
N GLY A 201 -11.30 2.07 -12.70
CA GLY A 201 -10.40 2.33 -13.79
C GLY A 201 -10.13 3.82 -13.98
N ARG A 202 -10.01 4.20 -15.24
CA ARG A 202 -9.69 5.57 -15.65
C ARG A 202 -10.74 6.58 -15.18
N GLU A 203 -12.01 6.26 -15.32
CA GLU A 203 -13.12 7.17 -15.03
C GLU A 203 -13.19 7.48 -13.54
N GLU A 204 -13.15 6.45 -12.70
CA GLU A 204 -13.18 6.59 -11.23
C GLU A 204 -11.95 7.33 -10.71
N ALA A 205 -10.79 7.11 -11.33
CA ALA A 205 -9.58 7.88 -11.00
C ALA A 205 -9.73 9.36 -11.36
N LEU A 206 -10.39 9.69 -12.45
CA LEU A 206 -10.69 11.08 -12.82
C LEU A 206 -11.69 11.71 -11.85
N ILE A 207 -12.73 10.97 -11.40
CA ILE A 207 -13.66 11.42 -10.37
C ILE A 207 -12.91 11.71 -9.07
N PHE A 208 -11.99 10.82 -8.66
CA PHE A 208 -11.17 11.04 -7.48
C PHE A 208 -10.33 12.34 -7.59
N LEU A 209 -9.65 12.55 -8.71
CA LEU A 209 -8.84 13.76 -8.96
C LEU A 209 -9.66 15.04 -9.00
N ASN A 210 -10.88 14.98 -9.54
CA ASN A 210 -11.72 16.16 -9.76
C ASN A 210 -12.58 16.52 -8.55
N GLU A 211 -13.08 15.50 -7.83
CA GLU A 211 -14.12 15.69 -6.82
C GLU A 211 -13.64 15.49 -5.38
N LEU A 212 -12.71 14.56 -5.16
CA LEU A 212 -12.29 14.18 -3.81
C LEU A 212 -10.96 14.82 -3.41
N LEU A 213 -9.94 14.71 -4.25
CA LEU A 213 -8.62 15.22 -3.94
C LEU A 213 -8.59 16.74 -3.65
N PRO A 214 -9.34 17.59 -4.38
CA PRO A 214 -9.41 19.03 -4.07
C PRO A 214 -10.08 19.37 -2.74
N ALA A 215 -10.77 18.43 -2.10
CA ALA A 215 -11.36 18.63 -0.77
C ALA A 215 -10.34 18.50 0.37
N ALA A 216 -9.13 17.95 0.09
CA ALA A 216 -8.06 17.79 1.07
C ALA A 216 -6.72 18.33 0.53
N PRO A 217 -6.63 19.64 0.19
CA PRO A 217 -5.46 20.21 -0.50
C PRO A 217 -4.23 20.35 0.38
N ASP A 218 -4.38 20.41 1.71
CA ASP A 218 -3.30 20.78 2.63
C ASP A 218 -2.70 19.60 3.40
N VAL A 219 -3.28 18.41 3.24
CA VAL A 219 -2.80 17.19 3.88
C VAL A 219 -2.30 16.18 2.85
N VAL A 220 -1.43 15.28 3.28
CA VAL A 220 -1.00 14.16 2.46
C VAL A 220 -2.18 13.23 2.19
N VAL A 221 -2.37 12.87 0.92
CA VAL A 221 -3.29 11.82 0.49
C VAL A 221 -2.45 10.70 -0.13
N GLN A 222 -2.46 9.54 0.51
CA GLN A 222 -1.77 8.34 0.04
C GLN A 222 -2.77 7.39 -0.60
N VAL A 223 -2.57 7.08 -1.87
CA VAL A 223 -3.31 6.05 -2.59
C VAL A 223 -2.61 4.71 -2.39
N ALA A 224 -3.29 3.79 -1.73
CA ALA A 224 -2.74 2.50 -1.37
C ALA A 224 -2.57 1.57 -2.60
N HIS A 225 -1.58 0.68 -2.52
CA HIS A 225 -1.35 -0.43 -3.46
C HIS A 225 -1.19 0.00 -4.93
N LEU A 226 -0.62 1.19 -5.19
CA LEU A 226 -0.55 1.76 -6.55
C LEU A 226 -1.93 1.75 -7.24
N ALA A 227 -2.98 2.19 -6.51
CA ALA A 227 -4.38 2.23 -6.95
C ALA A 227 -5.03 0.86 -7.20
N SER A 228 -4.43 -0.24 -6.77
CA SER A 228 -4.98 -1.59 -6.90
C SER A 228 -5.64 -2.08 -5.59
N ALA A 229 -6.11 -3.33 -5.61
CA ALA A 229 -6.46 -4.10 -4.41
C ALA A 229 -5.29 -5.01 -3.97
N GLY A 230 -4.05 -4.66 -4.32
CA GLY A 230 -2.88 -5.47 -4.07
C GLY A 230 -2.59 -6.53 -5.15
N SER A 231 -3.42 -6.63 -6.20
CA SER A 231 -3.15 -7.47 -7.38
C SER A 231 -2.49 -6.63 -8.48
N PRO A 232 -1.25 -6.97 -8.87
CA PRO A 232 -0.55 -6.26 -9.94
C PRO A 232 -1.14 -6.51 -11.33
N GLN A 233 -2.02 -7.49 -11.49
CA GLN A 233 -2.65 -7.89 -12.74
C GLN A 233 -3.98 -7.16 -13.02
N ASP A 234 -4.51 -6.40 -12.06
CA ASP A 234 -5.75 -5.64 -12.21
C ASP A 234 -5.58 -4.53 -13.26
N GLU A 235 -6.22 -4.72 -14.43
CA GLU A 235 -6.10 -3.78 -15.55
C GLU A 235 -6.76 -2.43 -15.23
N GLY A 236 -7.90 -2.43 -14.57
CA GLY A 236 -8.55 -1.20 -14.13
C GLY A 236 -7.66 -0.40 -13.19
N ALA A 237 -6.97 -1.08 -12.27
CA ALA A 237 -5.99 -0.43 -11.40
C ALA A 237 -4.81 0.16 -12.17
N GLN A 238 -4.35 -0.50 -13.24
CA GLN A 238 -3.30 0.06 -14.09
C GLN A 238 -3.76 1.33 -14.83
N GLN A 239 -4.99 1.35 -15.34
CA GLN A 239 -5.59 2.53 -15.97
C GLN A 239 -5.74 3.69 -14.96
N ALA A 240 -6.19 3.40 -13.74
CA ALA A 240 -6.29 4.38 -12.67
C ALA A 240 -4.91 4.95 -12.28
N LEU A 241 -3.90 4.08 -12.12
CA LEU A 241 -2.53 4.49 -11.82
C LEU A 241 -1.95 5.40 -12.91
N ASP A 242 -2.18 5.08 -14.18
CA ASP A 242 -1.72 5.91 -15.32
C ASP A 242 -2.31 7.32 -15.23
N VAL A 243 -3.60 7.47 -14.90
CA VAL A 243 -4.24 8.78 -14.69
C VAL A 243 -3.53 9.58 -13.60
N PHE A 244 -3.27 8.96 -12.44
CA PHE A 244 -2.63 9.63 -11.32
C PHE A 244 -1.17 10.01 -11.63
N VAL A 245 -0.40 9.07 -12.20
CA VAL A 245 1.01 9.29 -12.56
C VAL A 245 1.13 10.38 -13.63
N ASP A 246 0.24 10.40 -14.61
CA ASP A 246 0.19 11.45 -15.62
C ASP A 246 -0.09 12.83 -15.01
N ALA A 247 -1.04 12.92 -14.07
CA ALA A 247 -1.35 14.17 -13.39
C ALA A 247 -0.15 14.67 -12.55
N VAL A 248 0.48 13.79 -11.76
CA VAL A 248 1.68 14.13 -10.98
C VAL A 248 2.84 14.55 -11.88
N ALA A 249 3.10 13.80 -12.95
CA ALA A 249 4.22 14.08 -13.87
C ALA A 249 4.06 15.41 -14.63
N ARG A 250 2.81 15.87 -14.83
CA ARG A 250 2.51 17.18 -15.41
C ARG A 250 2.47 18.31 -14.37
N ASN A 251 2.80 18.03 -13.11
CA ASN A 251 2.71 18.97 -11.99
C ASN A 251 1.29 19.56 -11.81
N ASP A 252 0.26 18.75 -11.98
CA ASP A 252 -1.11 19.16 -11.72
C ASP A 252 -1.22 19.64 -10.25
N PRO A 253 -1.65 20.89 -10.01
CA PRO A 253 -1.65 21.46 -8.65
C PRO A 253 -2.51 20.68 -7.65
N ARG A 254 -3.51 19.93 -8.13
CA ARG A 254 -4.34 19.05 -7.29
C ARG A 254 -3.52 17.92 -6.67
N THR A 255 -2.43 17.48 -7.33
CA THR A 255 -1.61 16.34 -6.92
C THR A 255 -0.41 16.72 -6.06
N ARG A 256 -0.31 17.97 -5.61
CA ARG A 256 0.86 18.45 -4.85
C ARG A 256 1.19 17.59 -3.62
N ASN A 257 0.17 17.04 -2.96
CA ASN A 257 0.27 16.20 -1.75
C ASN A 257 -0.18 14.75 -2.00
N LEU A 258 -0.25 14.30 -3.26
CA LEU A 258 -0.60 12.94 -3.62
C LEU A 258 0.62 12.03 -3.61
N TYR A 259 0.52 10.91 -2.88
CA TYR A 259 1.54 9.86 -2.75
C TYR A 259 0.94 8.49 -2.99
N PHE A 260 1.80 7.48 -3.19
CA PHE A 260 1.40 6.10 -3.43
C PHE A 260 2.24 5.17 -2.59
N ASP A 261 1.69 4.06 -2.13
CA ASP A 261 2.49 2.93 -1.66
C ASP A 261 2.49 1.76 -2.66
N ALA A 262 3.57 1.01 -2.64
CA ALA A 262 3.78 -0.11 -3.56
C ALA A 262 3.51 -1.47 -2.87
N THR A 263 2.56 -1.51 -1.98
CA THR A 263 2.17 -2.71 -1.24
C THR A 263 1.53 -3.75 -2.14
N THR A 264 1.91 -5.03 -1.98
CA THR A 264 1.30 -6.17 -2.69
C THR A 264 0.65 -7.12 -1.71
N LEU A 265 -0.61 -7.48 -1.93
CA LEU A 265 -1.36 -8.43 -1.10
C LEU A 265 -1.24 -9.88 -1.63
N GLY A 266 -0.04 -10.42 -1.57
CA GLY A 266 0.16 -11.87 -1.70
C GLY A 266 0.34 -12.46 -3.10
N GLU A 267 0.05 -11.74 -4.19
CA GLU A 267 0.34 -12.21 -5.54
C GLU A 267 1.65 -11.59 -6.06
N PRO A 268 2.62 -12.39 -6.50
CA PRO A 268 3.81 -11.84 -7.14
C PRO A 268 3.43 -11.20 -8.48
N PRO A 269 4.04 -10.05 -8.84
CA PRO A 269 3.79 -9.43 -10.12
C PRO A 269 4.29 -10.32 -11.26
N THR A 270 3.53 -10.40 -12.36
CA THR A 270 4.04 -10.93 -13.62
C THR A 270 5.14 -10.01 -14.16
N PRO A 271 6.02 -10.48 -15.07
CA PRO A 271 7.02 -9.60 -15.69
C PRO A 271 6.40 -8.35 -16.33
N ALA A 272 5.22 -8.47 -16.95
CA ALA A 272 4.54 -7.36 -17.61
C ALA A 272 4.00 -6.33 -16.58
N SER A 273 3.34 -6.78 -15.51
CA SER A 273 2.83 -5.88 -14.47
C SER A 273 3.96 -5.24 -13.65
N ALA A 274 5.05 -5.99 -13.36
CA ALA A 274 6.24 -5.44 -12.73
C ALA A 274 6.89 -4.33 -13.57
N GLN A 275 6.95 -4.50 -14.90
CA GLN A 275 7.47 -3.48 -15.80
C GLN A 275 6.57 -2.24 -15.84
N ARG A 276 5.23 -2.41 -15.82
CA ARG A 276 4.29 -1.28 -15.76
C ARG A 276 4.47 -0.49 -14.47
N TRP A 277 4.50 -1.16 -13.32
CA TRP A 277 4.75 -0.52 -12.04
C TRP A 277 6.11 0.18 -11.99
N ALA A 278 7.16 -0.49 -12.47
CA ALA A 278 8.48 0.12 -12.54
C ALA A 278 8.52 1.37 -13.44
N ARG A 279 7.76 1.40 -14.55
CA ARG A 279 7.62 2.62 -15.38
C ARG A 279 6.90 3.74 -14.61
N ALA A 280 5.77 3.43 -13.96
CA ALA A 280 5.02 4.38 -13.15
C ALA A 280 5.88 4.99 -12.05
N ILE A 281 6.56 4.14 -11.26
CA ILE A 281 7.45 4.54 -10.17
C ILE A 281 8.60 5.44 -10.67
N ARG A 282 9.22 5.10 -11.81
CA ARG A 282 10.30 5.94 -12.40
C ARG A 282 9.84 7.32 -12.84
N ARG A 283 8.55 7.48 -13.18
CA ARG A 283 7.99 8.79 -13.57
C ARG A 283 7.76 9.70 -12.38
N VAL A 284 7.47 9.13 -11.20
CA VAL A 284 7.12 9.86 -9.98
C VAL A 284 7.86 9.33 -8.74
N PRO A 285 9.21 9.20 -8.78
CA PRO A 285 9.97 8.48 -7.78
C PRO A 285 9.90 9.11 -6.39
N THR A 286 9.66 10.40 -6.29
CA THR A 286 9.53 11.15 -5.03
C THR A 286 8.15 11.03 -4.40
N ARG A 287 7.22 10.34 -5.04
CA ARG A 287 5.83 10.15 -4.61
C ARG A 287 5.53 8.73 -4.16
N ILE A 288 6.53 7.86 -4.12
CA ILE A 288 6.37 6.45 -3.74
C ILE A 288 6.84 6.26 -2.30
N LEU A 289 5.95 5.74 -1.48
CA LEU A 289 6.19 5.39 -0.09
C LEU A 289 6.43 3.87 0.02
N PHE A 290 7.30 3.49 0.94
CA PHE A 290 7.48 2.09 1.29
C PHE A 290 6.36 1.65 2.24
N GLY A 291 5.75 0.50 1.95
CA GLY A 291 4.68 -0.06 2.79
C GLY A 291 4.44 -1.53 2.42
N PRO A 292 5.19 -2.49 2.97
CA PRO A 292 4.94 -3.90 2.75
C PRO A 292 3.89 -4.40 3.74
N GLU A 293 2.63 -4.19 3.46
CA GLU A 293 1.55 -4.78 4.24
C GLU A 293 1.77 -6.29 4.37
N GLN A 294 1.83 -6.79 5.60
CA GLN A 294 1.97 -8.22 5.83
C GLN A 294 0.67 -8.92 5.44
N PRO A 295 0.74 -9.98 4.60
CA PRO A 295 -0.45 -10.73 4.20
C PRO A 295 -0.96 -11.56 5.37
N SER A 296 -1.85 -11.01 6.18
CA SER A 296 -2.60 -11.71 7.22
C SER A 296 -3.77 -12.52 6.65
N PHE A 297 -4.06 -12.38 5.36
CA PHE A 297 -5.28 -12.90 4.72
C PHE A 297 -5.13 -14.24 4.01
N ARG A 298 -3.94 -14.75 3.84
CA ARG A 298 -3.76 -16.10 3.29
C ARG A 298 -2.74 -16.82 4.15
N GLY A 299 -3.08 -18.00 4.66
CA GLY A 299 -2.29 -18.90 5.50
C GLY A 299 -0.84 -19.12 5.05
N CYS A 300 -0.09 -18.03 4.97
CA CYS A 300 1.36 -18.10 4.96
C CYS A 300 1.75 -18.47 6.39
N PRO A 301 2.43 -19.60 6.61
CA PRO A 301 3.03 -19.88 7.90
C PRO A 301 3.86 -18.66 8.28
N SER A 302 3.75 -18.24 9.55
CA SER A 302 4.67 -17.27 10.15
C SER A 302 6.07 -17.63 9.66
N VAL A 303 6.69 -16.74 8.89
CA VAL A 303 8.01 -17.01 8.34
C VAL A 303 8.97 -16.97 9.52
N SER A 304 9.28 -18.15 10.06
CA SER A 304 10.40 -18.30 10.98
C SER A 304 11.66 -17.69 10.33
N PRO A 305 12.51 -16.99 11.07
CA PRO A 305 13.74 -16.42 10.55
C PRO A 305 14.63 -17.39 9.75
N ASN A 306 14.40 -18.69 9.90
CA ASN A 306 15.18 -19.78 9.31
C ASN A 306 14.54 -20.45 8.08
N SER A 307 13.39 -20.01 7.56
CA SER A 307 12.80 -20.61 6.37
C SER A 307 13.37 -19.98 5.09
N GLY A 308 13.90 -20.81 4.17
CA GLY A 308 14.48 -20.39 2.88
C GLY A 308 13.55 -19.59 1.94
N PHE A 309 12.32 -19.29 2.39
CA PHE A 309 11.34 -18.47 1.71
C PHE A 309 11.65 -16.95 1.83
N GLN A 310 12.40 -16.53 2.87
CA GLN A 310 12.87 -15.13 3.01
C GLN A 310 13.78 -14.71 1.84
N GLY A 311 14.54 -15.63 1.28
CA GLY A 311 15.45 -15.35 0.17
C GLY A 311 14.73 -14.92 -1.11
N ARG A 312 13.57 -15.50 -1.42
CA ARG A 312 12.82 -15.21 -2.65
C ARG A 312 11.99 -13.92 -2.53
N ARG A 313 11.35 -13.65 -1.38
CA ARG A 313 10.62 -12.38 -1.16
C ARG A 313 11.57 -11.19 -1.01
N ARG A 314 12.70 -11.37 -0.34
CA ARG A 314 13.76 -10.34 -0.28
C ARG A 314 14.29 -10.00 -1.68
N LYS A 315 14.37 -10.97 -2.57
CA LYS A 315 14.84 -10.76 -3.96
C LYS A 315 13.84 -9.91 -4.76
N THR A 316 12.54 -10.18 -4.68
CA THR A 316 11.49 -9.44 -5.42
C THR A 316 11.32 -8.00 -4.89
N LEU A 317 11.33 -7.80 -3.56
CA LEU A 317 11.32 -6.48 -2.94
C LEU A 317 12.63 -5.72 -3.18
N ARG A 318 13.78 -6.41 -3.22
CA ARG A 318 15.07 -5.85 -3.60
C ARG A 318 15.04 -5.36 -5.05
N GLU A 319 14.53 -6.14 -5.98
CA GLU A 319 14.47 -5.75 -7.40
C GLU A 319 13.60 -4.51 -7.64
N THR A 320 12.59 -4.27 -6.80
CA THR A 320 11.78 -3.05 -6.83
C THR A 320 12.48 -1.89 -6.11
N ALA A 321 13.09 -2.13 -4.95
CA ALA A 321 13.81 -1.12 -4.16
C ALA A 321 15.14 -0.70 -4.80
N ASP A 322 15.88 -1.61 -5.42
CA ASP A 322 17.14 -1.33 -6.13
C ASP A 322 16.98 -0.35 -7.31
N ARG A 323 15.74 -0.07 -7.72
CA ARG A 323 15.41 0.88 -8.79
C ARG A 323 14.90 2.23 -8.32
N ILE A 324 14.77 2.44 -7.00
CA ILE A 324 14.27 3.68 -6.40
C ILE A 324 15.42 4.34 -5.63
N ARG A 325 15.96 5.45 -6.14
CA ARG A 325 16.88 6.29 -5.38
C ARG A 325 16.08 7.07 -4.32
N PRO A 326 16.53 7.12 -3.04
CA PRO A 326 15.81 7.87 -2.02
C PRO A 326 15.93 9.37 -2.28
N GLY A 327 14.80 10.01 -2.61
CA GLY A 327 14.63 11.45 -2.44
C GLY A 327 14.42 11.76 -0.96
N ARG A 328 14.86 12.89 -0.48
CA ARG A 328 14.59 13.35 0.89
C ARG A 328 13.07 13.43 1.09
N LEU A 329 12.57 12.69 2.06
CA LEU A 329 11.17 12.76 2.48
C LEU A 329 10.96 14.07 3.25
N PRO A 330 9.81 14.76 3.06
CA PRO A 330 9.43 15.82 3.98
C PRO A 330 9.18 15.19 5.36
N SER A 331 9.63 15.87 6.41
CA SER A 331 9.36 15.50 7.79
C SER A 331 7.86 15.57 8.05
N ILE A 332 7.24 14.44 8.39
CA ILE A 332 5.89 14.37 8.94
C ILE A 332 5.93 14.66 10.44
#